data_fb1357c4bb393db73700ed608dcbebde
#
_entry.id   fb1357c4bb393db73700ed608dcbebde
#
_cell.length_a   1.000
_cell.length_b   1.000
_cell.length_c   1.000
_cell.angle_alpha   90.00
_cell.angle_beta   90.00
_cell.angle_gamma   90.00
#
_symmetry.space_group_name_H-M   'P 1'
#
loop_
_entity.id
_entity.type
_entity.pdbx_description
1 polymer ?
#
loop_
_entity_poly.entity_id
_entity_poly.type
_entity_poly.pdbx_seq_one_letter_code
_entity_poly.pdbx_strand_id
1 'polypeptide(L)'
;MIPLQLHSSYFAAADSICRAQARYGTCESCRYMPTAELGWYHDNAFVPYGMGALFYYGEKKRGIEMKQSELFLSTMRDMPSDAETASHRLLLRGGYMRQVAAGVYSYLPLGWKVLRNLQELIREEMERAGAQEMLMPAMQPADLWRQSERYEVYGEELMRLCDRHEREFVLGPTHEEVVTALVRDEVNSYKRLPLTLYQIQTKYRDERRPRHGLLRCREFIMKDAYSFHLDADSLQAQYDRMVDAYHRVMQHLNLTYCAVEADAGA
;
A
#
# COMPACT_ATOMS: atom_id res chain seq x y z
N MET A 1 -4.03 -2.14 -19.86
CA MET A 1 -4.28 -1.76 -18.45
C MET A 1 -3.02 -2.09 -17.68
N ILE A 2 -2.30 -1.11 -17.17
CA ILE A 2 -1.06 -1.35 -16.41
C ILE A 2 -1.40 -1.05 -14.96
N PRO A 3 -1.46 -2.04 -14.05
CA PRO A 3 -1.72 -1.78 -12.65
C PRO A 3 -0.46 -1.19 -11.99
N LEU A 4 -0.50 0.09 -11.68
CA LEU A 4 0.49 0.71 -10.80
C LEU A 4 0.11 0.39 -9.35
N GLN A 5 0.72 -0.65 -8.79
CA GLN A 5 0.46 -1.10 -7.43
C GLN A 5 1.46 -0.48 -6.46
N LEU A 6 0.95 0.35 -5.54
CA LEU A 6 1.69 0.70 -4.34
C LEU A 6 1.27 -0.24 -3.21
N HIS A 7 2.11 -1.21 -2.91
CA HIS A 7 1.93 -2.11 -1.77
C HIS A 7 2.03 -1.33 -0.44
N SER A 8 1.33 -1.80 0.59
CA SER A 8 1.44 -1.33 1.98
C SER A 8 2.84 -1.45 2.61
N SER A 9 3.82 -1.81 1.80
CA SER A 9 5.25 -1.95 2.13
C SER A 9 5.98 -0.63 2.46
N TYR A 10 5.28 0.48 2.65
CA TYR A 10 5.89 1.76 3.02
C TYR A 10 6.66 1.74 4.36
N PHE A 11 6.34 0.79 5.23
CA PHE A 11 7.14 0.58 6.45
C PHE A 11 8.45 -0.17 6.20
N ALA A 12 8.65 -0.68 5.01
CA ALA A 12 9.77 -1.54 4.65
C ALA A 12 10.83 -0.88 3.75
N ALA A 13 10.59 0.34 3.30
CA ALA A 13 11.54 1.05 2.43
C ALA A 13 12.94 1.20 3.05
N ALA A 14 13.04 1.22 4.38
CA ALA A 14 14.33 1.31 5.08
C ALA A 14 15.22 0.05 4.89
N ASP A 15 14.60 -1.14 4.76
CA ASP A 15 15.36 -2.40 4.65
C ASP A 15 15.73 -2.76 3.19
N SER A 16 14.92 -2.39 2.21
CA SER A 16 15.20 -2.66 0.81
C SER A 16 16.33 -1.79 0.25
N ILE A 17 16.52 -0.59 0.80
CA ILE A 17 17.60 0.33 0.43
C ILE A 17 18.98 -0.26 0.78
N CYS A 18 19.14 -0.87 1.94
CA CYS A 18 20.38 -1.54 2.33
C CYS A 18 20.73 -2.75 1.44
N ARG A 19 19.75 -3.45 0.89
CA ARG A 19 19.99 -4.65 0.04
C ARG A 19 20.16 -4.33 -1.42
N ALA A 20 19.56 -3.28 -1.93
CA ALA A 20 19.79 -2.82 -3.30
C ALA A 20 21.22 -2.29 -3.49
N GLN A 21 21.77 -1.61 -2.49
CA GLN A 21 23.17 -1.16 -2.51
C GLN A 21 24.19 -2.31 -2.53
N ALA A 22 23.83 -3.50 -2.02
CA ALA A 22 24.71 -4.65 -2.00
C ALA A 22 24.68 -5.49 -3.30
N ARG A 23 23.68 -5.34 -4.18
CA ARG A 23 23.51 -6.16 -5.39
C ARG A 23 23.78 -5.44 -6.72
N TYR A 24 23.67 -4.14 -6.77
CA TYR A 24 23.89 -3.38 -8.01
C TYR A 24 24.96 -2.33 -7.77
N GLY A 25 26.12 -2.55 -8.42
CA GLY A 25 27.24 -1.64 -8.35
C GLY A 25 26.83 -0.22 -8.71
N THR A 26 27.19 0.69 -7.82
CA THR A 26 27.19 2.17 -7.87
C THR A 26 26.55 2.81 -9.10
N CYS A 27 25.33 3.28 -8.98
CA CYS A 27 24.77 4.32 -9.83
C CYS A 27 25.51 5.65 -9.53
N GLU A 28 25.99 6.34 -10.55
CA GLU A 28 26.77 7.60 -10.40
C GLU A 28 26.02 8.74 -9.69
N SER A 29 24.68 8.73 -9.68
CA SER A 29 23.85 9.69 -8.95
C SER A 29 23.85 9.52 -7.43
N CYS A 30 24.32 8.38 -6.91
CA CYS A 30 24.40 8.11 -5.46
C CYS A 30 25.72 8.57 -4.81
N ARG A 31 26.66 9.17 -5.57
CA ARG A 31 27.98 9.57 -5.04
C ARG A 31 28.01 10.88 -4.25
N TYR A 32 26.92 11.62 -4.19
CA TYR A 32 26.88 12.89 -3.47
C TYR A 32 25.73 12.94 -2.46
N MET A 33 25.92 12.30 -1.30
CA MET A 33 25.23 12.71 -0.08
C MET A 33 26.20 12.65 1.09
N PRO A 34 26.37 13.76 1.82
CA PRO A 34 27.12 13.74 3.08
C PRO A 34 26.37 12.91 4.09
N THR A 35 27.11 12.11 4.86
CA THR A 35 26.64 11.43 6.05
C THR A 35 26.04 12.46 7.01
N ALA A 36 24.73 12.68 6.92
CA ALA A 36 24.00 13.51 7.85
C ALA A 36 23.80 12.75 9.14
N GLU A 37 24.35 13.33 10.18
CA GLU A 37 24.39 12.87 11.55
C GLU A 37 23.03 12.44 12.11
N LEU A 38 23.05 11.30 12.76
CA LEU A 38 22.06 10.83 13.73
C LEU A 38 21.92 11.88 14.85
N GLY A 39 20.78 12.50 14.95
CA GLY A 39 20.52 13.32 16.11
C GLY A 39 19.11 13.84 16.18
N TRP A 40 18.31 13.24 17.04
CA TRP A 40 17.42 13.88 18.02
C TRP A 40 16.91 12.79 18.97
N TYR A 41 17.53 12.75 20.11
CA TYR A 41 17.02 12.03 21.28
C TYR A 41 15.97 12.93 21.95
N HIS A 42 14.72 12.48 22.01
CA HIS A 42 13.81 12.85 23.07
C HIS A 42 13.25 11.57 23.68
N ASP A 43 13.61 11.38 24.93
CA ASP A 43 13.06 10.42 25.89
C ASP A 43 12.55 9.07 25.33
N ASN A 44 13.49 8.13 25.15
CA ASN A 44 13.26 6.68 25.06
C ASN A 44 12.39 6.13 23.91
N ALA A 45 12.11 6.88 22.85
CA ALA A 45 11.48 6.35 21.65
C ALA A 45 12.25 6.75 20.39
N PHE A 46 12.95 5.80 19.80
CA PHE A 46 13.55 5.95 18.47
C PHE A 46 12.44 5.96 17.42
N VAL A 47 12.13 7.12 16.88
CA VAL A 47 11.24 7.27 15.72
C VAL A 47 12.10 7.24 14.47
N PRO A 48 11.93 6.25 13.56
CA PRO A 48 12.66 6.24 12.28
C PRO A 48 12.37 7.51 11.49
N TYR A 49 13.38 8.05 10.82
CA TYR A 49 13.40 9.36 10.16
C TYR A 49 12.27 9.64 9.13
N GLY A 50 11.56 8.66 8.63
CA GLY A 50 10.38 8.83 7.77
C GLY A 50 9.04 8.90 8.50
N MET A 51 8.96 8.37 9.73
CA MET A 51 7.69 8.33 10.48
C MET A 51 7.32 9.66 11.14
N GLY A 52 8.31 10.52 11.42
CA GLY A 52 8.07 11.85 11.97
C GLY A 52 7.21 12.73 11.06
N ALA A 53 7.44 12.66 9.76
CA ALA A 53 6.66 13.41 8.76
C ALA A 53 5.17 12.96 8.73
N LEU A 54 4.90 11.67 8.89
CA LEU A 54 3.55 11.13 8.89
C LEU A 54 2.73 11.51 10.14
N PHE A 55 3.39 11.80 11.28
CA PHE A 55 2.71 12.27 12.48
C PHE A 55 2.22 13.73 12.34
N TYR A 56 2.92 14.55 11.56
CA TYR A 56 2.57 15.97 11.34
C TYR A 56 1.61 16.17 10.16
N TYR A 57 1.51 15.20 9.26
CA TYR A 57 0.58 15.29 8.14
C TYR A 57 -0.86 15.12 8.64
N GLY A 58 -1.64 16.16 8.62
CA GLY A 58 -3.05 16.12 9.02
C GLY A 58 -3.44 16.83 10.32
N GLU A 59 -2.53 17.54 11.01
CA GLU A 59 -2.84 18.29 12.24
C GLU A 59 -3.78 19.52 12.05
N LYS A 60 -4.27 19.78 10.86
CA LYS A 60 -5.22 20.87 10.62
C LYS A 60 -6.68 20.58 11.02
N LYS A 61 -7.03 19.37 11.42
CA LYS A 61 -8.35 19.06 11.99
C LYS A 61 -8.24 19.12 13.51
N ARG A 62 -9.00 20.01 14.17
CA ARG A 62 -9.14 20.08 15.62
C ARG A 62 -9.40 18.67 16.17
N GLY A 63 -8.35 17.97 16.56
CA GLY A 63 -8.44 16.70 17.22
C GLY A 63 -8.90 16.90 18.67
N ILE A 64 -9.73 16.01 19.17
CA ILE A 64 -9.95 15.87 20.61
C ILE A 64 -8.59 15.55 21.23
N GLU A 65 -8.10 16.39 22.13
CA GLU A 65 -6.89 16.13 22.89
C GLU A 65 -7.13 14.89 23.77
N MET A 66 -6.41 13.81 23.49
CA MET A 66 -6.44 12.59 24.28
C MET A 66 -5.17 12.55 25.14
N LYS A 67 -5.29 12.30 26.43
CA LYS A 67 -4.15 12.13 27.32
C LYS A 67 -3.42 10.84 26.95
N GLN A 68 -2.10 10.85 27.06
CA GLN A 68 -1.29 9.66 26.81
C GLN A 68 -1.67 8.48 27.73
N SER A 69 -2.10 8.77 28.96
CA SER A 69 -2.57 7.77 29.91
C SER A 69 -3.88 7.08 29.51
N GLU A 70 -4.64 7.67 28.59
CA GLU A 70 -5.92 7.14 28.07
C GLU A 70 -5.72 6.42 26.75
N LEU A 71 -4.55 6.56 26.11
CA LEU A 71 -4.24 5.91 24.84
C LEU A 71 -4.02 4.41 25.06
N PHE A 72 -4.68 3.58 24.28
CA PHE A 72 -4.40 2.14 24.21
C PHE A 72 -3.04 1.91 23.54
N LEU A 73 -1.98 2.10 24.35
CA LEU A 73 -0.61 1.94 23.94
C LEU A 73 0.05 0.86 24.79
N SER A 74 0.48 -0.22 24.16
CA SER A 74 1.20 -1.31 24.79
C SER A 74 2.53 -1.53 24.09
N THR A 75 3.62 -1.08 24.70
CA THR A 75 4.97 -1.34 24.21
C THR A 75 5.48 -2.69 24.76
N MET A 76 6.38 -3.33 24.02
CA MET A 76 7.00 -4.57 24.42
C MET A 76 8.46 -4.35 24.83
N ARG A 77 8.88 -4.94 25.95
CA ARG A 77 10.28 -4.91 26.38
C ARG A 77 11.13 -5.83 25.51
N ASP A 78 10.64 -7.05 25.29
CA ASP A 78 11.35 -8.06 24.55
C ASP A 78 10.93 -8.08 23.07
N MET A 79 11.84 -8.50 22.22
CA MET A 79 11.60 -8.65 20.79
C MET A 79 10.94 -10.02 20.51
N PRO A 80 9.88 -10.08 19.73
CA PRO A 80 9.39 -11.36 19.22
C PRO A 80 10.47 -12.06 18.39
N SER A 81 10.64 -13.36 18.63
CA SER A 81 11.67 -14.17 17.97
C SER A 81 11.49 -14.32 16.46
N ASP A 82 10.25 -14.20 15.98
CA ASP A 82 9.84 -14.30 14.59
C ASP A 82 9.96 -12.99 13.80
N ALA A 83 10.27 -11.88 14.48
CA ALA A 83 10.47 -10.59 13.82
C ALA A 83 11.90 -10.47 13.27
N GLU A 84 12.07 -10.73 11.97
CA GLU A 84 13.38 -10.76 11.31
C GLU A 84 13.93 -9.36 10.97
N THR A 85 13.07 -8.45 10.46
CA THR A 85 13.49 -7.13 9.98
C THR A 85 13.40 -6.05 11.07
N ALA A 86 14.22 -5.01 10.96
CA ALA A 86 14.22 -3.89 11.90
C ALA A 86 12.86 -3.20 11.97
N SER A 87 12.21 -2.97 10.81
CA SER A 87 10.87 -2.38 10.71
C SER A 87 9.82 -3.22 11.44
N HIS A 88 9.81 -4.54 11.22
CA HIS A 88 8.89 -5.46 11.89
C HIS A 88 9.06 -5.41 13.41
N ARG A 89 10.31 -5.49 13.87
CA ARG A 89 10.66 -5.42 15.30
C ARG A 89 10.18 -4.11 15.95
N LEU A 90 10.48 -2.98 15.32
CA LEU A 90 10.13 -1.68 15.86
C LEU A 90 8.62 -1.44 15.90
N LEU A 91 7.89 -1.85 14.86
CA LEU A 91 6.43 -1.73 14.82
C LEU A 91 5.73 -2.56 15.90
N LEU A 92 6.19 -3.80 16.14
CA LEU A 92 5.67 -4.64 17.21
C LEU A 92 6.03 -4.06 18.57
N ARG A 93 7.31 -3.75 18.79
CA ARG A 93 7.81 -3.25 20.09
C ARG A 93 7.19 -1.90 20.45
N GLY A 94 7.07 -0.99 19.48
CA GLY A 94 6.50 0.35 19.68
C GLY A 94 4.99 0.38 19.85
N GLY A 95 4.29 -0.77 19.76
CA GLY A 95 2.84 -0.81 19.93
C GLY A 95 2.08 -0.22 18.76
N TYR A 96 2.61 -0.32 17.54
CA TYR A 96 1.93 0.10 16.31
C TYR A 96 1.02 -1.00 15.76
N MET A 97 1.42 -2.24 15.93
CA MET A 97 0.66 -3.40 15.46
C MET A 97 0.83 -4.61 16.36
N ARG A 98 -0.06 -5.61 16.18
CA ARG A 98 0.05 -6.94 16.77
C ARG A 98 -0.26 -8.00 15.72
N GLN A 99 0.50 -9.07 15.75
CA GLN A 99 0.25 -10.23 14.90
C GLN A 99 -0.91 -11.04 15.45
N VAL A 100 -1.88 -11.34 14.59
CA VAL A 100 -3.02 -12.22 14.88
C VAL A 100 -2.74 -13.62 14.36
N ALA A 101 -2.23 -13.69 13.14
CA ALA A 101 -1.76 -14.90 12.48
C ALA A 101 -0.60 -14.54 11.55
N ALA A 102 0.08 -15.54 10.98
CA ALA A 102 1.16 -15.31 10.02
C ALA A 102 0.66 -14.49 8.82
N GLY A 103 1.18 -13.26 8.67
CA GLY A 103 0.78 -12.31 7.62
C GLY A 103 -0.55 -11.60 7.85
N VAL A 104 -1.12 -11.69 9.07
CA VAL A 104 -2.36 -10.99 9.46
C VAL A 104 -2.09 -10.19 10.73
N TYR A 105 -2.34 -8.87 10.67
CA TYR A 105 -1.99 -7.95 11.73
C TYR A 105 -3.15 -7.05 12.13
N SER A 106 -3.29 -6.79 13.42
CA SER A 106 -4.12 -5.71 13.96
C SER A 106 -3.27 -4.44 14.07
N TYR A 107 -3.74 -3.34 13.48
CA TYR A 107 -3.14 -2.03 13.68
C TYR A 107 -3.67 -1.43 14.98
N LEU A 108 -2.78 -1.12 15.93
CA LEU A 108 -3.13 -0.43 17.17
C LEU A 108 -3.33 1.08 16.91
N PRO A 109 -3.88 1.86 17.86
CA PRO A 109 -4.23 3.26 17.61
C PRO A 109 -3.14 4.11 16.99
N LEU A 110 -1.87 3.97 17.43
CA LEU A 110 -0.76 4.69 16.82
C LEU A 110 -0.47 4.23 15.39
N GLY A 111 -0.44 2.92 15.14
CA GLY A 111 -0.23 2.38 13.80
C GLY A 111 -1.35 2.77 12.85
N TRP A 112 -2.59 2.76 13.34
CA TRP A 112 -3.74 3.18 12.56
C TRP A 112 -3.70 4.68 12.24
N LYS A 113 -3.28 5.54 13.20
CA LYS A 113 -3.09 6.97 12.95
C LYS A 113 -2.07 7.22 11.83
N VAL A 114 -0.92 6.55 11.88
CA VAL A 114 0.10 6.66 10.83
C VAL A 114 -0.44 6.21 9.48
N LEU A 115 -1.14 5.07 9.45
CA LEU A 115 -1.71 4.52 8.22
C LEU A 115 -2.76 5.46 7.61
N ARG A 116 -3.63 6.06 8.44
CA ARG A 116 -4.60 7.06 7.99
C ARG A 116 -3.94 8.31 7.41
N ASN A 117 -2.89 8.81 8.04
CA ASN A 117 -2.15 9.98 7.51
C ASN A 117 -1.50 9.66 6.17
N LEU A 118 -0.97 8.44 6.01
CA LEU A 118 -0.46 7.96 4.73
C LEU A 118 -1.55 7.86 3.66
N GLN A 119 -2.71 7.33 4.03
CA GLN A 119 -3.86 7.25 3.12
C GLN A 119 -4.32 8.64 2.67
N GLU A 120 -4.34 9.62 3.57
CA GLU A 120 -4.74 11.00 3.24
C GLU A 120 -3.75 11.65 2.27
N LEU A 121 -2.45 11.50 2.51
CA LEU A 121 -1.41 11.94 1.57
C LEU A 121 -1.60 11.32 0.17
N ILE A 122 -1.89 10.01 0.12
CA ILE A 122 -2.12 9.32 -1.15
C ILE A 122 -3.38 9.84 -1.84
N ARG A 123 -4.48 10.09 -1.09
CA ARG A 123 -5.71 10.69 -1.63
C ARG A 123 -5.44 12.01 -2.33
N GLU A 124 -4.76 12.92 -1.64
CA GLU A 124 -4.43 14.23 -2.20
C GLU A 124 -3.66 14.13 -3.53
N GLU A 125 -2.71 13.19 -3.62
CA GLU A 125 -1.93 13.01 -4.84
C GLU A 125 -2.71 12.31 -5.97
N MET A 126 -3.63 11.38 -5.63
CA MET A 126 -4.51 10.74 -6.61
C MET A 126 -5.53 11.74 -7.17
N GLU A 127 -6.15 12.55 -6.32
CA GLU A 127 -7.08 13.61 -6.74
C GLU A 127 -6.38 14.66 -7.59
N ARG A 128 -5.14 15.06 -7.23
CA ARG A 128 -4.31 15.97 -8.04
C ARG A 128 -3.98 15.38 -9.42
N ALA A 129 -3.85 14.06 -9.54
CA ALA A 129 -3.67 13.36 -10.80
C ALA A 129 -4.98 13.20 -11.60
N GLY A 130 -6.12 13.70 -11.08
CA GLY A 130 -7.43 13.64 -11.73
C GLY A 130 -8.16 12.31 -11.54
N ALA A 131 -7.74 11.48 -10.58
CA ALA A 131 -8.42 10.23 -10.25
C ALA A 131 -9.56 10.45 -9.25
N GLN A 132 -10.62 9.66 -9.34
CA GLN A 132 -11.80 9.72 -8.49
C GLN A 132 -11.81 8.52 -7.53
N GLU A 133 -11.99 8.79 -6.22
CA GLU A 133 -12.07 7.73 -5.22
C GLU A 133 -13.41 7.01 -5.29
N MET A 134 -13.36 5.70 -5.16
CA MET A 134 -14.53 4.83 -4.99
C MET A 134 -14.18 3.69 -4.04
N LEU A 135 -15.13 2.87 -3.67
CA LEU A 135 -14.92 1.67 -2.89
C LEU A 135 -15.66 0.50 -3.53
N MET A 136 -14.91 -0.52 -3.90
CA MET A 136 -15.42 -1.76 -4.48
C MET A 136 -15.47 -2.88 -3.44
N PRO A 137 -16.28 -3.93 -3.64
CA PRO A 137 -16.40 -5.03 -2.68
C PRO A 137 -15.11 -5.86 -2.60
N ALA A 138 -14.70 -6.23 -1.38
CA ALA A 138 -13.58 -7.15 -1.18
C ALA A 138 -13.95 -8.59 -1.57
N MET A 139 -15.21 -8.98 -1.37
CA MET A 139 -15.76 -10.27 -1.79
C MET A 139 -16.30 -10.15 -3.22
N GLN A 140 -15.72 -10.89 -4.14
CA GLN A 140 -15.99 -10.80 -5.57
C GLN A 140 -16.58 -12.12 -6.09
N PRO A 141 -17.59 -12.08 -6.99
CA PRO A 141 -18.09 -13.29 -7.65
C PRO A 141 -16.98 -14.00 -8.44
N ALA A 142 -16.86 -15.32 -8.29
CA ALA A 142 -15.86 -16.10 -9.03
C ALA A 142 -16.06 -16.04 -10.55
N ASP A 143 -17.29 -15.80 -11.01
CA ASP A 143 -17.60 -15.71 -12.42
C ASP A 143 -16.91 -14.55 -13.15
N LEU A 144 -16.66 -13.43 -12.47
CA LEU A 144 -15.87 -12.33 -13.04
C LEU A 144 -14.43 -12.77 -13.34
N TRP A 145 -13.86 -13.55 -12.44
CA TRP A 145 -12.51 -14.09 -12.57
C TRP A 145 -12.40 -15.19 -13.64
N ARG A 146 -13.49 -15.96 -13.84
CA ARG A 146 -13.59 -16.92 -14.95
C ARG A 146 -13.72 -16.20 -16.30
N GLN A 147 -14.46 -15.11 -16.36
CA GLN A 147 -14.59 -14.30 -17.59
C GLN A 147 -13.24 -13.70 -18.04
N SER A 148 -12.37 -13.34 -17.12
CA SER A 148 -11.02 -12.85 -17.42
C SER A 148 -9.99 -13.98 -17.62
N GLU A 149 -10.41 -15.24 -17.46
CA GLU A 149 -9.56 -16.44 -17.48
C GLU A 149 -8.49 -16.48 -16.37
N ARG A 150 -8.54 -15.54 -15.41
CA ARG A 150 -7.55 -15.42 -14.32
C ARG A 150 -7.87 -16.31 -13.12
N TYR A 151 -9.06 -16.91 -13.04
CA TYR A 151 -9.45 -17.75 -11.89
C TYR A 151 -8.47 -18.89 -11.63
N GLU A 152 -8.01 -19.56 -12.68
CA GLU A 152 -7.04 -20.66 -12.56
C GLU A 152 -5.60 -20.15 -12.64
N VAL A 153 -5.31 -19.16 -13.50
CA VAL A 153 -3.97 -18.61 -13.69
C VAL A 153 -3.41 -17.97 -12.43
N TYR A 154 -4.26 -17.34 -11.61
CA TYR A 154 -3.85 -16.72 -10.34
C TYR A 154 -3.39 -17.77 -9.31
N GLY A 155 -3.81 -19.03 -9.46
CA GLY A 155 -3.32 -20.17 -8.70
C GLY A 155 -3.77 -20.20 -7.24
N GLU A 156 -2.89 -20.70 -6.38
CA GLU A 156 -3.15 -20.93 -4.95
C GLU A 156 -3.19 -19.62 -4.12
N GLU A 157 -2.67 -18.52 -4.63
CA GLU A 157 -2.71 -17.23 -3.93
C GLU A 157 -4.12 -16.60 -3.92
N LEU A 158 -5.03 -17.08 -4.77
CA LEU A 158 -6.42 -16.65 -4.82
C LEU A 158 -7.22 -17.33 -3.71
N MET A 159 -7.62 -16.56 -2.68
CA MET A 159 -8.47 -17.06 -1.60
C MET A 159 -9.89 -17.27 -2.11
N ARG A 160 -10.32 -18.54 -2.21
CA ARG A 160 -11.63 -18.96 -2.71
C ARG A 160 -12.55 -19.32 -1.55
N LEU A 161 -13.83 -18.97 -1.67
CA LEU A 161 -14.85 -19.26 -0.67
C LEU A 161 -16.19 -19.57 -1.34
N CYS A 162 -17.06 -20.27 -0.61
CA CYS A 162 -18.44 -20.48 -0.99
C CYS A 162 -19.37 -19.89 0.05
N ASP A 163 -20.48 -19.34 -0.40
CA ASP A 163 -21.55 -18.94 0.51
C ASP A 163 -22.44 -20.15 0.88
N ARG A 164 -23.44 -19.90 1.76
CA ARG A 164 -24.38 -20.97 2.19
C ARG A 164 -25.29 -21.49 1.06
N HIS A 165 -25.30 -20.87 -0.09
CA HIS A 165 -26.05 -21.27 -1.29
C HIS A 165 -25.13 -21.89 -2.35
N GLU A 166 -23.92 -22.29 -1.94
CA GLU A 166 -22.90 -22.90 -2.82
C GLU A 166 -22.43 -21.98 -3.96
N ARG A 167 -22.65 -20.66 -3.85
CA ARG A 167 -22.12 -19.71 -4.81
C ARG A 167 -20.65 -19.42 -4.49
N GLU A 168 -19.83 -19.48 -5.52
CA GLU A 168 -18.40 -19.29 -5.39
C GLU A 168 -18.02 -17.81 -5.46
N PHE A 169 -17.14 -17.42 -4.57
CA PHE A 169 -16.57 -16.09 -4.47
C PHE A 169 -15.05 -16.19 -4.28
N VAL A 170 -14.39 -15.05 -4.43
CA VAL A 170 -12.99 -14.87 -4.06
C VAL A 170 -12.85 -13.66 -3.17
N LEU A 171 -11.86 -13.66 -2.28
CA LEU A 171 -11.41 -12.44 -1.61
C LEU A 171 -10.44 -11.72 -2.56
N GLY A 172 -10.76 -10.49 -2.92
CA GLY A 172 -10.06 -9.75 -3.97
C GLY A 172 -8.58 -9.50 -3.68
N PRO A 173 -7.65 -10.13 -4.42
CA PRO A 173 -6.24 -9.77 -4.40
C PRO A 173 -5.96 -8.49 -5.21
N THR A 174 -6.88 -8.16 -6.12
CA THR A 174 -6.92 -7.00 -7.02
C THR A 174 -8.35 -6.78 -7.52
N HIS A 175 -8.63 -5.74 -8.31
CA HIS A 175 -10.02 -5.38 -8.68
C HIS A 175 -10.20 -5.06 -10.19
N GLU A 176 -9.32 -5.52 -11.07
CA GLU A 176 -9.44 -5.32 -12.50
C GLU A 176 -10.78 -5.84 -13.04
N GLU A 177 -11.20 -7.02 -12.60
CA GLU A 177 -12.44 -7.65 -13.01
C GLU A 177 -13.66 -6.83 -12.61
N VAL A 178 -13.68 -6.39 -11.35
CA VAL A 178 -14.82 -5.64 -10.79
C VAL A 178 -14.95 -4.26 -11.42
N VAL A 179 -13.83 -3.52 -11.52
CA VAL A 179 -13.85 -2.15 -12.08
C VAL A 179 -14.17 -2.18 -13.57
N THR A 180 -13.69 -3.18 -14.31
CA THR A 180 -13.98 -3.32 -15.74
C THR A 180 -15.45 -3.65 -15.97
N ALA A 181 -16.03 -4.56 -15.19
CA ALA A 181 -17.45 -4.86 -15.25
C ALA A 181 -18.30 -3.61 -14.94
N LEU A 182 -17.95 -2.88 -13.88
CA LEU A 182 -18.64 -1.65 -13.50
C LEU A 182 -18.58 -0.59 -14.62
N VAL A 183 -17.38 -0.31 -15.14
CA VAL A 183 -17.20 0.70 -16.20
C VAL A 183 -17.92 0.30 -17.49
N ARG A 184 -17.89 -0.98 -17.87
CA ARG A 184 -18.64 -1.50 -19.01
C ARG A 184 -20.13 -1.23 -18.88
N ASP A 185 -20.69 -1.39 -17.68
CA ASP A 185 -22.13 -1.29 -17.46
C ASP A 185 -22.57 0.19 -17.25
N GLU A 186 -21.70 1.07 -16.73
CA GLU A 186 -22.01 2.47 -16.42
C GLU A 186 -21.59 3.47 -17.50
N VAL A 187 -20.57 3.17 -18.31
CA VAL A 187 -20.05 4.07 -19.34
C VAL A 187 -20.65 3.75 -20.70
N ASN A 188 -21.71 4.45 -21.03
CA ASN A 188 -22.48 4.26 -22.26
C ASN A 188 -22.09 5.23 -23.40
N SER A 189 -21.08 6.06 -23.22
CA SER A 189 -20.60 7.02 -24.23
C SER A 189 -19.09 7.24 -24.11
N TYR A 190 -18.41 7.22 -25.26
CA TYR A 190 -16.98 7.54 -25.36
C TYR A 190 -16.63 8.95 -24.85
N LYS A 191 -17.61 9.86 -24.81
CA LYS A 191 -17.43 11.22 -24.28
C LYS A 191 -17.14 11.27 -22.77
N ARG A 192 -17.36 10.16 -22.07
CA ARG A 192 -17.05 10.02 -20.65
C ARG A 192 -15.61 9.55 -20.39
N LEU A 193 -14.86 9.27 -21.45
CA LEU A 193 -13.45 8.91 -21.38
C LEU A 193 -12.56 10.13 -21.74
N PRO A 194 -11.37 10.26 -21.20
CA PRO A 194 -10.73 9.32 -20.28
C PRO A 194 -11.35 9.34 -18.87
N LEU A 195 -11.27 8.20 -18.18
CA LEU A 195 -11.77 8.03 -16.83
C LEU A 195 -10.69 7.36 -15.98
N THR A 196 -10.38 7.92 -14.81
CA THR A 196 -9.46 7.32 -13.84
C THR A 196 -10.17 7.16 -12.51
N LEU A 197 -10.21 5.93 -12.01
CA LEU A 197 -10.84 5.54 -10.74
C LEU A 197 -9.78 4.95 -9.83
N TYR A 198 -9.88 5.18 -8.53
CA TYR A 198 -9.00 4.54 -7.55
C TYR A 198 -9.75 4.18 -6.28
N GLN A 199 -9.15 3.30 -5.51
CA GLN A 199 -9.62 2.97 -4.16
C GLN A 199 -8.44 2.77 -3.21
N ILE A 200 -8.72 2.89 -1.91
CA ILE A 200 -7.84 2.43 -0.85
C ILE A 200 -8.61 1.34 -0.10
N GLN A 201 -8.23 0.09 -0.32
CA GLN A 201 -9.03 -1.07 0.05
C GLN A 201 -8.15 -2.21 0.57
N THR A 202 -8.68 -3.00 1.49
CA THR A 202 -8.06 -4.24 1.93
C THR A 202 -8.00 -5.26 0.78
N LYS A 203 -6.85 -5.91 0.63
CA LYS A 203 -6.60 -6.98 -0.32
C LYS A 203 -6.20 -8.25 0.42
N TYR A 204 -6.45 -9.39 -0.25
CA TYR A 204 -6.21 -10.70 0.30
C TYR A 204 -5.40 -11.54 -0.69
N ARG A 205 -4.29 -12.08 -0.23
CA ARG A 205 -3.47 -13.02 -1.00
C ARG A 205 -3.06 -14.18 -0.10
N ASP A 206 -3.36 -15.42 -0.47
CA ASP A 206 -2.95 -16.59 0.31
C ASP A 206 -1.45 -16.84 0.15
N GLU A 207 -0.70 -15.91 0.70
CA GLU A 207 0.75 -15.93 0.65
C GLU A 207 1.30 -17.15 1.37
N ARG A 208 1.98 -18.01 0.65
CA ARG A 208 2.51 -19.26 1.19
C ARG A 208 3.52 -19.05 2.32
N ARG A 209 4.33 -17.98 2.23
CA ARG A 209 5.38 -17.66 3.21
C ARG A 209 5.35 -16.17 3.56
N PRO A 210 4.35 -15.73 4.36
CA PRO A 210 4.35 -14.35 4.86
C PRO A 210 5.59 -14.11 5.71
N ARG A 211 6.27 -12.98 5.48
CA ARG A 211 7.52 -12.66 6.16
C ARG A 211 7.82 -11.17 6.12
N HIS A 212 8.76 -10.73 6.94
CA HIS A 212 9.21 -9.35 7.03
C HIS A 212 8.10 -8.35 7.46
N GLY A 213 7.19 -8.80 8.34
CA GLY A 213 6.10 -7.97 8.86
C GLY A 213 5.15 -7.55 7.76
N LEU A 214 4.95 -6.23 7.58
CA LEU A 214 4.00 -5.67 6.62
C LEU A 214 4.46 -5.74 5.16
N LEU A 215 5.68 -6.22 4.87
CA LEU A 215 6.20 -6.34 3.49
C LEU A 215 5.50 -7.42 2.68
N ARG A 216 5.17 -8.55 3.32
CA ARG A 216 4.58 -9.69 2.66
C ARG A 216 3.52 -10.30 3.56
N CYS A 217 2.31 -9.79 3.43
CA CYS A 217 1.14 -10.12 4.24
C CYS A 217 0.11 -10.92 3.44
N ARG A 218 -0.80 -11.56 4.15
CA ARG A 218 -2.01 -12.19 3.58
C ARG A 218 -3.18 -11.22 3.49
N GLU A 219 -3.25 -10.29 4.43
CA GLU A 219 -4.24 -9.22 4.46
C GLU A 219 -3.49 -7.89 4.58
N PHE A 220 -3.75 -6.95 3.68
CA PHE A 220 -3.09 -5.65 3.63
C PHE A 220 -3.94 -4.61 2.93
N ILE A 221 -3.66 -3.33 3.17
CA ILE A 221 -4.35 -2.22 2.51
C ILE A 221 -3.52 -1.79 1.30
N MET A 222 -4.19 -1.64 0.16
CA MET A 222 -3.60 -1.21 -1.10
C MET A 222 -4.35 0.01 -1.64
N LYS A 223 -3.61 0.98 -2.19
CA LYS A 223 -4.16 1.92 -3.15
C LYS A 223 -3.99 1.31 -4.54
N ASP A 224 -5.07 1.07 -5.21
CA ASP A 224 -5.11 0.62 -6.61
C ASP A 224 -5.90 1.63 -7.45
N ALA A 225 -5.37 1.95 -8.64
CA ALA A 225 -5.97 2.89 -9.58
C ALA A 225 -6.06 2.27 -10.97
N TYR A 226 -7.13 2.60 -11.67
CA TYR A 226 -7.50 2.04 -12.96
C TYR A 226 -7.90 3.17 -13.89
N SER A 227 -7.40 3.18 -15.11
CA SER A 227 -7.74 4.20 -16.09
C SER A 227 -8.23 3.59 -17.40
N PHE A 228 -9.17 4.27 -18.02
CA PHE A 228 -9.84 3.85 -19.24
C PHE A 228 -9.72 4.96 -20.28
N HIS A 229 -9.27 4.61 -21.49
CA HIS A 229 -8.88 5.55 -22.54
C HIS A 229 -9.41 5.11 -23.90
N LEU A 230 -9.51 6.07 -24.83
CA LEU A 230 -9.88 5.79 -26.22
C LEU A 230 -8.67 5.45 -27.09
N ASP A 231 -7.51 6.00 -26.74
CA ASP A 231 -6.27 5.90 -27.51
C ASP A 231 -5.05 5.78 -26.60
N ALA A 232 -3.92 5.39 -27.19
CA ALA A 232 -2.66 5.17 -26.50
C ALA A 232 -2.05 6.48 -25.97
N ASP A 233 -2.22 7.59 -26.69
CA ASP A 233 -1.63 8.89 -26.29
C ASP A 233 -2.27 9.40 -25.00
N SER A 234 -3.60 9.27 -24.90
CA SER A 234 -4.34 9.57 -23.68
C SER A 234 -3.94 8.67 -22.52
N LEU A 235 -3.73 7.37 -22.77
CA LEU A 235 -3.25 6.41 -21.78
C LEU A 235 -1.86 6.80 -21.27
N GLN A 236 -0.92 7.11 -22.19
CA GLN A 236 0.44 7.48 -21.83
C GLN A 236 0.47 8.78 -20.99
N ALA A 237 -0.31 9.78 -21.39
CA ALA A 237 -0.40 11.03 -20.64
C ALA A 237 -0.93 10.82 -19.20
N GLN A 238 -1.87 9.90 -18.99
CA GLN A 238 -2.35 9.58 -17.65
C GLN A 238 -1.35 8.73 -16.86
N TYR A 239 -0.64 7.83 -17.53
CA TYR A 239 0.44 7.06 -16.91
C TYR A 239 1.52 7.99 -16.36
N ASP A 240 1.97 8.96 -17.14
CA ASP A 240 2.99 9.94 -16.73
C ASP A 240 2.52 10.77 -15.53
N ARG A 241 1.25 11.19 -15.50
CA ARG A 241 0.67 11.88 -14.31
C ARG A 241 0.68 11.01 -13.07
N MET A 242 0.43 9.70 -13.21
CA MET A 242 0.47 8.76 -12.09
C MET A 242 1.90 8.54 -11.61
N VAL A 243 2.89 8.47 -12.51
CA VAL A 243 4.32 8.41 -12.15
C VAL A 243 4.69 9.64 -11.33
N ASP A 244 4.32 10.84 -11.79
CA ASP A 244 4.56 12.09 -11.07
C ASP A 244 3.90 12.11 -9.68
N ALA A 245 2.67 11.59 -9.58
CA ALA A 245 1.98 11.48 -8.28
C ALA A 245 2.74 10.57 -7.31
N TYR A 246 3.26 9.43 -7.79
CA TYR A 246 4.08 8.54 -6.96
C TYR A 246 5.41 9.19 -6.55
N HIS A 247 6.06 9.92 -7.43
CA HIS A 247 7.26 10.69 -7.09
C HIS A 247 6.96 11.69 -5.96
N ARG A 248 5.85 12.42 -6.04
CA ARG A 248 5.46 13.36 -4.98
C ARG A 248 5.16 12.66 -3.65
N VAL A 249 4.45 11.51 -3.66
CA VAL A 249 4.23 10.72 -2.45
C VAL A 249 5.55 10.34 -1.79
N MET A 250 6.52 9.83 -2.56
CA MET A 250 7.83 9.46 -2.03
C MET A 250 8.61 10.66 -1.48
N GLN A 251 8.54 11.81 -2.15
CA GLN A 251 9.15 13.06 -1.69
C GLN A 251 8.53 13.55 -0.38
N HIS A 252 7.19 13.55 -0.26
CA HIS A 252 6.50 13.91 0.98
C HIS A 252 6.87 13.01 2.16
N LEU A 253 7.13 11.72 1.88
CA LEU A 253 7.58 10.77 2.87
C LEU A 253 9.09 10.87 3.17
N ASN A 254 9.81 11.74 2.46
CA ASN A 254 11.27 11.87 2.55
C ASN A 254 12.00 10.53 2.38
N LEU A 255 11.54 9.71 1.44
CA LEU A 255 12.13 8.41 1.14
C LEU A 255 13.12 8.52 -0.02
N THR A 256 14.26 7.86 0.12
CA THR A 256 15.18 7.63 -1.01
C THR A 256 14.68 6.43 -1.81
N TYR A 257 14.47 6.61 -3.11
CA TYR A 257 13.92 5.58 -3.99
C TYR A 257 14.51 5.72 -5.41
N CYS A 258 14.39 4.66 -6.20
CA CYS A 258 14.56 4.73 -7.65
C CYS A 258 13.41 4.01 -8.34
N ALA A 259 12.95 4.57 -9.45
CA ALA A 259 12.00 3.91 -10.32
C ALA A 259 12.75 2.90 -11.20
N VAL A 260 12.18 1.71 -11.36
CA VAL A 260 12.73 0.64 -12.19
C VAL A 260 11.64 0.09 -13.09
N GLU A 261 12.00 -0.35 -14.27
CA GLU A 261 11.12 -1.15 -15.09
C GLU A 261 10.98 -2.55 -14.48
N ALA A 262 9.76 -3.05 -14.41
CA ALA A 262 9.45 -4.36 -13.89
C ALA A 262 8.45 -5.08 -14.78
N ASP A 263 8.47 -6.41 -14.73
CA ASP A 263 7.46 -7.24 -15.36
C ASP A 263 6.10 -7.00 -14.67
N ALA A 264 5.04 -6.88 -15.47
CA ALA A 264 3.69 -6.65 -14.96
C ALA A 264 3.07 -7.88 -14.27
N GLY A 265 3.68 -9.06 -14.44
CA GLY A 265 3.15 -10.34 -13.97
C GLY A 265 1.98 -10.85 -14.80
N ALA A 266 1.34 -11.91 -14.32
CA ALA A 266 0.17 -12.53 -14.96
C ALA A 266 -1.13 -11.80 -14.61
#